data_dbb82891903c893fe31a545b1324a768
#
_entry.id   dbb82891903c893fe31a545b1324a768
#
_cell.length_a   1.000
_cell.length_b   1.000
_cell.length_c   1.000
_cell.angle_alpha   90.00
_cell.angle_beta   90.00
_cell.angle_gamma   90.00
#
_symmetry.space_group_name_H-M   'P 1'
#
loop_
_entity.id
_entity.type
_entity.pdbx_description
1 polymer ?
#
loop_
_entity_poly.entity_id
_entity_poly.type
_entity_poly.pdbx_seq_one_letter_code
_entity_poly.pdbx_strand_id
1 'polypeptide(L)'
;MNMTDPIADMLTRIRNALQQKHETVSMPASKEKKAIAKILKEEGFITDYSVEGDVKKTMTITLRYTDDGKKIISGLRRISKPGLRVYAKVEDLPRVLNGLGIAIISTSNGMMTDRDARKNHVGGEVIAYIW
;
A
#
# COMPACT_ATOMS: atom_id res chain seq x y z
N MET A 1 -6.62 23.87 10.63
CA MET A 1 -6.12 23.43 9.32
C MET A 1 -6.18 21.92 9.21
N ASN A 2 -6.78 21.42 8.18
CA ASN A 2 -6.90 19.99 7.97
C ASN A 2 -5.67 19.45 7.24
N MET A 3 -5.01 18.48 7.86
CA MET A 3 -3.97 17.76 7.17
C MET A 3 -4.60 16.66 6.33
N THR A 4 -4.18 16.58 5.06
CA THR A 4 -4.64 15.52 4.17
C THR A 4 -3.65 14.36 4.19
N ASP A 5 -4.17 13.15 4.08
CA ASP A 5 -3.37 11.94 3.97
C ASP A 5 -3.88 11.12 2.79
N PRO A 6 -3.35 11.37 1.58
CA PRO A 6 -3.80 10.65 0.38
C PRO A 6 -3.56 9.14 0.46
N ILE A 7 -2.52 8.71 1.17
CA ILE A 7 -2.25 7.28 1.34
C ILE A 7 -3.30 6.65 2.25
N ALA A 8 -3.66 7.31 3.35
CA ALA A 8 -4.73 6.82 4.23
C ALA A 8 -6.06 6.74 3.48
N ASP A 9 -6.34 7.74 2.62
CA ASP A 9 -7.54 7.72 1.77
C ASP A 9 -7.53 6.52 0.83
N MET A 10 -6.38 6.25 0.20
CA MET A 10 -6.21 5.09 -0.68
C MET A 10 -6.51 3.78 0.08
N LEU A 11 -5.92 3.59 1.25
CA LEU A 11 -6.14 2.39 2.05
C LEU A 11 -7.60 2.25 2.48
N THR A 12 -8.25 3.35 2.83
CA THR A 12 -9.66 3.36 3.20
C THR A 12 -10.55 2.98 2.02
N ARG A 13 -10.27 3.51 0.82
CA ARG A 13 -11.02 3.17 -0.39
C ARG A 13 -10.89 1.69 -0.72
N ILE A 14 -9.67 1.13 -0.62
CA ILE A 14 -9.45 -0.30 -0.84
C ILE A 14 -10.22 -1.12 0.20
N ARG A 15 -10.13 -0.74 1.48
CA ARG A 15 -10.82 -1.45 2.56
C ARG A 15 -12.33 -1.47 2.33
N ASN A 16 -12.92 -0.32 2.02
CA ASN A 16 -14.36 -0.22 1.79
C ASN A 16 -14.80 -1.02 0.57
N ALA A 17 -14.03 -0.96 -0.52
CA ALA A 17 -14.33 -1.72 -1.74
C ALA A 17 -14.28 -3.23 -1.49
N LEU A 18 -13.32 -3.70 -0.68
CA LEU A 18 -13.23 -5.10 -0.32
C LEU A 18 -14.41 -5.55 0.54
N GLN A 19 -14.87 -4.70 1.47
CA GLN A 19 -16.04 -5.00 2.30
C GLN A 19 -17.31 -5.11 1.47
N GLN A 20 -17.43 -4.28 0.42
CA GLN A 20 -18.56 -4.31 -0.50
C GLN A 20 -18.38 -5.34 -1.64
N LYS A 21 -17.25 -6.03 -1.66
CA LYS A 21 -16.89 -7.02 -2.70
C LYS A 21 -16.92 -6.43 -4.10
N HIS A 22 -16.47 -5.20 -4.26
CA HIS A 22 -16.32 -4.58 -5.58
C HIS A 22 -15.15 -5.22 -6.32
N GLU A 23 -15.25 -5.29 -7.64
CA GLU A 23 -14.15 -5.80 -8.47
C GLU A 23 -13.02 -4.80 -8.59
N THR A 24 -13.36 -3.51 -8.64
CA THR A 24 -12.39 -2.44 -8.81
C THR A 24 -12.66 -1.30 -7.85
N VAL A 25 -11.62 -0.48 -7.65
CA VAL A 25 -11.73 0.77 -6.92
C VAL A 25 -10.91 1.82 -7.63
N SER A 26 -11.45 3.03 -7.75
CA SER A 26 -10.79 4.14 -8.46
C SER A 26 -10.48 5.28 -7.49
N MET A 27 -9.43 6.01 -7.80
CA MET A 27 -8.97 7.14 -7.00
C MET A 27 -8.10 8.06 -7.84
N PRO A 28 -7.93 9.33 -7.44
CA PRO A 28 -6.95 10.18 -8.12
C PRO A 28 -5.56 9.55 -8.01
N ALA A 29 -4.83 9.54 -9.11
CA ALA A 29 -3.49 8.95 -9.15
C ALA A 29 -2.45 9.90 -8.56
N SER A 30 -1.41 9.31 -7.97
CA SER A 30 -0.20 10.04 -7.56
C SER A 30 0.99 9.09 -7.70
N LYS A 31 2.19 9.66 -7.67
CA LYS A 31 3.40 8.88 -7.77
C LYS A 31 3.51 7.86 -6.63
N GLU A 32 3.18 8.29 -5.42
CA GLU A 32 3.24 7.41 -4.24
C GLU A 32 2.19 6.32 -4.29
N LYS A 33 0.96 6.66 -4.69
CA LYS A 33 -0.12 5.66 -4.82
C LYS A 33 0.21 4.62 -5.88
N LYS A 34 0.82 5.03 -7.00
CA LYS A 34 1.25 4.09 -8.05
C LYS A 34 2.34 3.15 -7.52
N ALA A 35 3.29 3.68 -6.75
CA ALA A 35 4.35 2.86 -6.17
C ALA A 35 3.76 1.81 -5.21
N ILE A 36 2.79 2.20 -4.39
CA ILE A 36 2.11 1.28 -3.48
C ILE A 36 1.34 0.22 -4.27
N ALA A 37 0.59 0.62 -5.30
CA ALA A 37 -0.18 -0.31 -6.12
C ALA A 37 0.74 -1.33 -6.81
N LYS A 38 1.89 -0.89 -7.29
CA LYS A 38 2.88 -1.78 -7.89
C LYS A 38 3.36 -2.84 -6.91
N ILE A 39 3.67 -2.44 -5.67
CA ILE A 39 4.07 -3.36 -4.61
C ILE A 39 2.96 -4.36 -4.32
N LEU A 40 1.72 -3.88 -4.18
CA LEU A 40 0.58 -4.77 -3.90
C LEU A 40 0.37 -5.79 -5.00
N LYS A 41 0.56 -5.38 -6.26
CA LYS A 41 0.46 -6.30 -7.40
C LYS A 41 1.58 -7.34 -7.37
N GLU A 42 2.82 -6.90 -7.18
CA GLU A 42 3.98 -7.81 -7.14
C GLU A 42 3.88 -8.83 -6.01
N GLU A 43 3.33 -8.42 -4.87
CA GLU A 43 3.17 -9.30 -3.70
C GLU A 43 1.88 -10.14 -3.78
N GLY A 44 1.08 -9.96 -4.82
CA GLY A 44 -0.12 -10.77 -5.02
C GLY A 44 -1.34 -10.35 -4.22
N PHE A 45 -1.34 -9.15 -3.66
CA PHE A 45 -2.49 -8.65 -2.90
C PHE A 45 -3.61 -8.11 -3.79
N ILE A 46 -3.26 -7.61 -4.98
CA ILE A 46 -4.23 -7.15 -5.98
C ILE A 46 -3.93 -7.82 -7.30
N THR A 47 -4.92 -7.85 -8.20
CA THR A 47 -4.76 -8.45 -9.52
C THR A 47 -3.98 -7.54 -10.46
N ASP A 48 -4.37 -6.26 -10.52
CA ASP A 48 -3.74 -5.31 -11.42
C ASP A 48 -4.11 -3.88 -11.03
N TYR A 49 -3.48 -2.93 -11.70
CA TYR A 49 -3.85 -1.52 -11.60
C TYR A 49 -3.57 -0.83 -12.92
N SER A 50 -4.28 0.27 -13.19
CA SER A 50 -4.07 1.06 -14.39
C SER A 50 -4.21 2.54 -14.05
N VAL A 51 -3.57 3.39 -14.86
CA VAL A 51 -3.64 4.85 -14.71
C VAL A 51 -4.06 5.43 -16.04
N GLU A 52 -5.13 6.22 -16.04
CA GLU A 52 -5.68 6.83 -17.24
C GLU A 52 -5.91 8.32 -17.04
N GLY A 53 -5.93 9.08 -18.14
CA GLY A 53 -6.20 10.51 -18.14
C GLY A 53 -4.97 11.32 -18.53
N ASP A 54 -5.20 12.57 -18.96
CA ASP A 54 -4.14 13.46 -19.42
C ASP A 54 -3.64 14.37 -18.31
N VAL A 55 -4.47 15.29 -17.83
CA VAL A 55 -4.11 16.25 -16.78
C VAL A 55 -4.44 15.70 -15.40
N LYS A 56 -5.69 15.25 -15.23
CA LYS A 56 -6.12 14.61 -13.98
C LYS A 56 -6.17 13.11 -14.20
N LYS A 57 -5.18 12.42 -13.68
CA LYS A 57 -5.07 10.98 -13.83
C LYS A 57 -5.86 10.25 -12.75
N THR A 58 -6.56 9.22 -13.17
CA THR A 58 -7.31 8.32 -12.28
C THR A 58 -6.64 6.96 -12.30
N MET A 59 -6.38 6.44 -11.09
CA MET A 59 -5.87 5.08 -10.94
C MET A 59 -7.02 4.15 -10.59
N THR A 60 -7.10 3.03 -11.29
CA THR A 60 -8.09 1.98 -11.04
C THR A 60 -7.35 0.73 -10.60
N ILE A 61 -7.72 0.21 -9.45
CA ILE A 61 -7.14 -1.01 -8.90
C ILE A 61 -8.14 -2.14 -9.07
N THR A 62 -7.70 -3.25 -9.68
CA THR A 62 -8.49 -4.48 -9.77
C THR A 62 -8.19 -5.33 -8.54
N LEU A 63 -9.18 -5.48 -7.69
CA LEU A 63 -9.04 -6.19 -6.43
C LEU A 63 -9.00 -7.70 -6.66
N ARG A 64 -8.44 -8.43 -5.69
CA ARG A 64 -8.25 -9.85 -5.80
C ARG A 64 -9.03 -10.60 -4.71
N TYR A 65 -9.71 -11.66 -5.12
CA TYR A 65 -10.47 -12.53 -4.24
C TYR A 65 -10.08 -13.98 -4.51
N THR A 66 -10.34 -14.85 -3.53
CA THR A 66 -10.19 -16.29 -3.73
C THR A 66 -11.33 -16.80 -4.60
N ASP A 67 -11.24 -18.06 -5.05
CA ASP A 67 -12.30 -18.70 -5.82
C ASP A 67 -13.62 -18.75 -5.04
N ASP A 68 -13.53 -18.79 -3.69
CA ASP A 68 -14.69 -18.77 -2.80
C ASP A 68 -15.26 -17.37 -2.59
N GLY A 69 -14.69 -16.36 -3.21
CA GLY A 69 -15.12 -14.97 -3.06
C GLY A 69 -14.59 -14.26 -1.80
N LYS A 70 -13.62 -14.86 -1.10
CA LYS A 70 -13.00 -14.22 0.06
C LYS A 70 -11.91 -13.25 -0.38
N LYS A 71 -11.81 -12.12 0.31
CA LYS A 71 -10.79 -11.13 0.00
C LYS A 71 -9.39 -11.66 0.34
N ILE A 72 -8.42 -11.37 -0.52
CA ILE A 72 -7.02 -11.74 -0.30
C ILE A 72 -6.41 -10.84 0.77
N ILE A 73 -6.68 -9.53 0.73
CA ILE A 73 -6.21 -8.60 1.76
C ILE A 73 -7.10 -8.76 2.99
N SER A 74 -6.50 -9.15 4.12
CA SER A 74 -7.21 -9.26 5.40
C SER A 74 -7.21 -7.94 6.16
N GLY A 75 -6.16 -7.13 6.02
CA GLY A 75 -6.09 -5.85 6.71
C GLY A 75 -5.12 -4.88 6.05
N LEU A 76 -5.37 -3.59 6.29
CA LEU A 76 -4.52 -2.49 5.85
C LEU A 76 -4.44 -1.50 7.01
N ARG A 77 -3.23 -1.08 7.36
CA ARG A 77 -3.04 -0.15 8.46
C ARG A 77 -2.03 0.94 8.09
N ARG A 78 -2.47 2.20 8.21
CA ARG A 78 -1.58 3.34 8.04
C ARG A 78 -0.69 3.46 9.28
N ILE A 79 0.61 3.55 9.11
CA ILE A 79 1.57 3.64 10.22
C ILE A 79 2.09 5.06 10.36
N SER A 80 2.89 5.53 9.39
CA SER A 80 3.40 6.91 9.41
C SER A 80 2.33 7.85 8.90
N LYS A 81 2.07 8.93 9.61
CA LYS A 81 1.02 9.90 9.27
C LYS A 81 1.61 11.29 9.17
N PRO A 82 0.98 12.22 8.42
CA PRO A 82 1.51 13.59 8.31
C PRO A 82 1.77 14.26 9.66
N GLY A 83 0.94 13.99 10.66
CA GLY A 83 1.10 14.56 12.01
C GLY A 83 1.99 13.76 12.94
N LEU A 84 2.38 12.55 12.54
CA LEU A 84 3.20 11.66 13.37
C LEU A 84 3.97 10.71 12.47
N ARG A 85 5.15 11.14 12.05
CA ARG A 85 6.00 10.33 11.16
C ARG A 85 6.67 9.21 11.94
N VAL A 86 6.77 8.03 11.31
CA VAL A 86 7.38 6.83 11.90
C VAL A 86 8.49 6.35 10.97
N TYR A 87 9.71 6.28 11.50
CA TYR A 87 10.90 5.83 10.77
C TYR A 87 11.50 4.61 11.45
N ALA A 88 12.17 3.77 10.68
CA ALA A 88 12.89 2.62 11.22
C ALA A 88 14.23 2.48 10.51
N LYS A 89 15.25 2.18 11.30
CA LYS A 89 16.57 1.80 10.76
C LYS A 89 16.46 0.37 10.22
N VAL A 90 17.44 -0.04 9.41
CA VAL A 90 17.42 -1.37 8.78
C VAL A 90 17.27 -2.50 9.80
N GLU A 91 17.95 -2.40 10.95
CA GLU A 91 17.89 -3.42 12.00
C GLU A 91 16.55 -3.45 12.74
N ASP A 92 15.78 -2.37 12.65
CA ASP A 92 14.49 -2.22 13.34
C ASP A 92 13.29 -2.31 12.42
N LEU A 93 13.48 -2.70 11.15
CA LEU A 93 12.38 -2.81 10.20
C LEU A 93 11.34 -3.82 10.69
N PRO A 94 10.06 -3.44 10.70
CA PRO A 94 9.01 -4.32 11.23
C PRO A 94 8.75 -5.52 10.34
N ARG A 95 8.30 -6.60 10.96
CA ARG A 95 7.76 -7.77 10.25
C ARG A 95 6.27 -7.85 10.56
N VAL A 96 5.46 -8.02 9.53
CA VAL A 96 4.01 -8.09 9.67
C VAL A 96 3.61 -9.56 9.67
N LEU A 97 2.96 -10.01 10.77
CA LEU A 97 2.52 -11.40 10.95
C LEU A 97 3.64 -12.41 10.63
N ASN A 98 4.84 -12.18 11.18
CA ASN A 98 6.01 -13.03 10.98
C ASN A 98 6.36 -13.27 9.51
N GLY A 99 6.12 -12.26 8.65
CA GLY A 99 6.46 -12.34 7.23
C GLY A 99 5.31 -12.77 6.33
N LEU A 100 4.14 -13.07 6.88
CA LEU A 100 2.94 -13.37 6.07
C LEU A 100 2.37 -12.12 5.42
N GLY A 101 2.51 -10.97 6.07
CA GLY A 101 2.16 -9.67 5.52
C GLY A 101 3.40 -8.89 5.12
N ILE A 102 3.19 -7.66 4.68
CA ILE A 102 4.27 -6.75 4.30
C ILE A 102 4.15 -5.42 5.02
N ALA A 103 5.29 -4.77 5.23
CA ALA A 103 5.35 -3.35 5.55
C ALA A 103 5.84 -2.64 4.30
N ILE A 104 5.24 -1.50 3.98
CA ILE A 104 5.69 -0.65 2.88
C ILE A 104 6.60 0.41 3.47
N ILE A 105 7.82 0.46 2.97
CA ILE A 105 8.87 1.36 3.47
C ILE A 105 9.24 2.36 2.38
N SER A 106 9.24 3.64 2.72
CA SER A 106 9.73 4.69 1.82
C SER A 106 11.19 4.95 2.13
N THR A 107 12.07 4.57 1.21
CA THR A 107 13.53 4.67 1.37
C THR A 107 14.10 5.70 0.41
N SER A 108 15.39 5.99 0.55
CA SER A 108 16.10 6.84 -0.40
C SER A 108 16.13 6.25 -1.81
N ASN A 109 15.93 4.94 -1.92
CA ASN A 109 15.89 4.21 -3.20
C ASN A 109 14.46 3.98 -3.71
N GLY A 110 13.47 4.63 -3.10
CA GLY A 110 12.07 4.49 -3.47
C GLY A 110 11.27 3.66 -2.47
N MET A 111 10.01 3.43 -2.81
CA MET A 111 9.15 2.59 -1.97
C MET A 111 9.41 1.11 -2.22
N MET A 112 9.45 0.34 -1.15
CA MET A 112 9.69 -1.10 -1.24
C MET A 112 9.08 -1.80 -0.03
N THR A 113 9.06 -3.13 -0.06
CA THR A 113 8.64 -3.91 1.09
C THR A 113 9.74 -3.92 2.15
N ASP A 114 9.36 -4.25 3.39
CA ASP A 114 10.34 -4.45 4.47
C ASP A 114 11.39 -5.50 4.11
N ARG A 115 10.97 -6.55 3.40
CA ARG A 115 11.87 -7.63 2.95
C ARG A 115 12.94 -7.07 2.00
N ASP A 116 12.52 -6.29 1.01
CA ASP A 116 13.46 -5.69 0.06
C ASP A 116 14.35 -4.64 0.74
N ALA A 117 13.81 -3.88 1.67
CA ALA A 117 14.59 -2.90 2.43
C ALA A 117 15.69 -3.59 3.24
N ARG A 118 15.38 -4.72 3.89
CA ARG A 118 16.40 -5.52 4.62
C ARG A 118 17.45 -6.04 3.66
N LYS A 119 17.03 -6.55 2.51
CA LYS A 119 17.93 -7.10 1.49
C LYS A 119 18.89 -6.03 0.97
N ASN A 120 18.41 -4.80 0.82
CA ASN A 120 19.20 -3.68 0.34
C ASN A 120 19.90 -2.92 1.47
N HIS A 121 19.75 -3.35 2.71
CA HIS A 121 20.34 -2.73 3.91
C HIS A 121 19.99 -1.25 4.03
N VAL A 122 18.72 -0.91 3.79
CA VAL A 122 18.24 0.47 3.91
C VAL A 122 17.05 0.52 4.87
N GLY A 123 17.00 1.57 5.68
CA GLY A 123 15.83 1.90 6.48
C GLY A 123 15.04 3.01 5.82
N GLY A 124 13.97 3.45 6.45
CA GLY A 124 13.16 4.53 5.93
C GLY A 124 11.89 4.77 6.72
N GLU A 125 10.97 5.48 6.09
CA GLU A 125 9.67 5.77 6.68
C GLU A 125 8.75 4.57 6.53
N VAL A 126 8.16 4.14 7.66
CA VAL A 126 7.23 3.00 7.66
C VAL A 126 5.85 3.53 7.29
N ILE A 127 5.45 3.31 6.05
CA ILE A 127 4.24 3.88 5.46
C ILE A 127 2.99 3.17 5.95
N ALA A 128 2.94 1.85 5.79
CA ALA A 128 1.72 1.08 6.07
C ALA A 128 2.04 -0.40 6.24
N TYR A 129 1.12 -1.12 6.86
CA TYR A 129 1.13 -2.58 6.91
C TYR A 129 -0.02 -3.12 6.07
N ILE A 130 0.23 -4.19 5.32
CA ILE A 130 -0.75 -4.91 4.52
C ILE A 130 -0.62 -6.41 4.84
N TRP A 131 -1.73 -7.06 5.10
CA TRP A 131 -1.72 -8.51 5.34
C TRP A 131 -2.99 -9.20 4.91
#